data_50992b5ca2ffadd085a0bdaa8c218ec6
#
_entry.id   50992b5ca2ffadd085a0bdaa8c218ec6
#
_cell.length_a   1.000
_cell.length_b   1.000
_cell.length_c   1.000
_cell.angle_alpha   90.00
_cell.angle_beta   90.00
_cell.angle_gamma   90.00
#
_symmetry.space_group_name_H-M   'P 1'
#
loop_
_entity.id
_entity.type
_entity.pdbx_description
1 polymer ?
#
loop_
_entity_poly.entity_id
_entity_poly.type
_entity_poly.pdbx_seq_one_letter_code
_entity_poly.pdbx_strand_id
1 'polypeptide(L)'
;MSEQVLDLRSFLQIVRRHKTVVIASAGLGLVAGLGFTMLNPPLPASNALVLLPPSANRYIGTQVVIAASDPVLAGAIQLVTPPVTLQTLRNDVKATAMTSNIVLITASGNTAAQAKSTAFAVAESYVDYLDRKNSAVGKLHAEVLGGATQATTGSLRIRLLITGGIGVLLGALIGSIVAVARGRTRRLLRDRDEIAAASGAAVLASIPVRHPSGAGGWTRLLEEYDPGVVHATSLGKVLHRVGLARMLSGAADDHFRYSLQVMSLASDAGALALGPQLAAYAASLGIPTAMVIGPQQEAKATASLRAACETAPDALSGRSSNLHLSVLQDGDDYRPHGALLTIVICVVNGRAPRVADMMPTTATLLAVSAGVATGEQLARVAARCAAAGRRIAGVVIADPDSSDQSTGRLPQRPGPASRVQPTRVT
;
A
#
# COMPACT_ATOMS: atom_id res chain seq x y z
N MET A 1 -13.86 -16.86 4.59
CA MET A 1 -13.58 -15.47 4.23
C MET A 1 -13.91 -14.64 5.45
N SER A 2 -12.91 -14.34 6.28
CA SER A 2 -13.08 -13.46 7.44
C SER A 2 -13.15 -12.03 6.91
N GLU A 3 -14.30 -11.40 7.04
CA GLU A 3 -14.48 -9.96 6.84
C GLU A 3 -13.53 -9.24 7.80
N GLN A 4 -12.44 -8.71 7.25
CA GLN A 4 -11.63 -7.76 7.98
C GLN A 4 -12.44 -6.47 8.09
N VAL A 5 -13.16 -6.34 9.20
CA VAL A 5 -13.73 -5.07 9.63
C VAL A 5 -12.57 -4.07 9.65
N LEU A 6 -12.58 -3.16 8.69
CA LEU A 6 -11.61 -2.06 8.62
C LEU A 6 -11.81 -1.22 9.89
N ASP A 7 -10.97 -1.45 10.88
CA ASP A 7 -11.02 -0.71 12.13
C ASP A 7 -10.71 0.76 11.81
N LEU A 8 -11.71 1.62 11.97
CA LEU A 8 -11.64 3.06 11.64
C LEU A 8 -10.46 3.74 12.35
N ARG A 9 -10.08 3.21 13.52
CA ARG A 9 -8.93 3.69 14.30
C ARG A 9 -7.60 3.39 13.60
N SER A 10 -7.44 2.20 13.04
CA SER A 10 -6.22 1.83 12.31
C SER A 10 -6.10 2.61 10.99
N PHE A 11 -7.21 2.87 10.29
CA PHE A 11 -7.25 3.73 9.11
C PHE A 11 -6.79 5.16 9.44
N LEU A 12 -7.34 5.77 10.50
CA LEU A 12 -6.97 7.12 10.92
C LEU A 12 -5.49 7.22 11.32
N GLN A 13 -4.95 6.19 11.97
CA GLN A 13 -3.57 6.13 12.40
C GLN A 13 -2.60 6.04 11.21
N ILE A 14 -2.95 5.28 10.17
CA ILE A 14 -2.18 5.16 8.92
C ILE A 14 -2.18 6.50 8.16
N VAL A 15 -3.35 7.13 8.01
CA VAL A 15 -3.48 8.44 7.35
C VAL A 15 -2.68 9.51 8.10
N ARG A 16 -2.74 9.52 9.44
CA ARG A 16 -1.97 10.46 10.28
C ARG A 16 -0.46 10.24 10.17
N ARG A 17 0.00 9.01 10.01
CA ARG A 17 1.43 8.67 9.80
C ARG A 17 1.93 9.10 8.42
N HIS A 18 1.08 9.07 7.39
CA HIS A 18 1.39 9.46 6.03
C HIS A 18 0.76 10.79 5.61
N LYS A 19 0.55 11.72 6.57
CA LYS A 19 -0.06 13.03 6.35
C LYS A 19 0.58 13.82 5.19
N THR A 20 1.88 13.71 5.00
CA THR A 20 2.61 14.38 3.91
C THR A 20 2.16 13.92 2.52
N VAL A 21 1.90 12.62 2.34
CA VAL A 21 1.43 12.07 1.06
C VAL A 21 0.01 12.54 0.78
N VAL A 22 -0.87 12.50 1.79
CA VAL A 22 -2.26 12.95 1.65
C VAL A 22 -2.34 14.45 1.39
N ILE A 23 -1.55 15.27 2.10
CA ILE A 23 -1.50 16.72 1.87
C ILE A 23 -0.95 17.05 0.48
N ALA A 24 0.12 16.36 0.05
CA ALA A 24 0.69 16.58 -1.29
C ALA A 24 -0.30 16.22 -2.41
N SER A 25 -1.01 15.10 -2.29
CA SER A 25 -2.02 14.69 -3.28
C SER A 25 -3.26 15.59 -3.27
N ALA A 26 -3.70 16.07 -2.10
CA ALA A 26 -4.78 17.05 -1.98
C ALA A 26 -4.38 18.39 -2.62
N GLY A 27 -3.14 18.85 -2.41
CA GLY A 27 -2.58 20.05 -3.07
C GLY A 27 -2.52 19.91 -4.58
N LEU A 28 -2.12 18.74 -5.08
CA LEU A 28 -2.07 18.45 -6.51
C LEU A 28 -3.47 18.41 -7.12
N GLY A 29 -4.46 17.85 -6.41
CA GLY A 29 -5.87 17.89 -6.79
C GLY A 29 -6.44 19.31 -6.82
N LEU A 30 -6.08 20.17 -5.86
CA LEU A 30 -6.45 21.58 -5.86
C LEU A 30 -5.92 22.30 -7.11
N VAL A 31 -4.63 22.14 -7.42
CA VAL A 31 -4.00 22.76 -8.59
C VAL A 31 -4.67 22.28 -9.89
N ALA A 32 -4.95 20.99 -9.99
CA ALA A 32 -5.65 20.43 -11.15
C ALA A 32 -7.08 20.98 -11.29
N GLY A 33 -7.85 21.08 -10.19
CA GLY A 33 -9.20 21.64 -10.18
C GLY A 33 -9.24 23.12 -10.56
N LEU A 34 -8.31 23.91 -10.03
CA LEU A 34 -8.18 25.33 -10.39
C LEU A 34 -7.71 25.50 -11.85
N GLY A 35 -6.74 24.71 -12.30
CA GLY A 35 -6.26 24.70 -13.67
C GLY A 35 -7.35 24.37 -14.67
N PHE A 36 -8.18 23.35 -14.36
CA PHE A 36 -9.33 23.01 -15.21
C PHE A 36 -10.32 24.17 -15.37
N THR A 37 -10.58 24.93 -14.30
CA THR A 37 -11.49 26.08 -14.36
C THR A 37 -10.89 27.22 -15.17
N MET A 38 -9.59 27.44 -15.13
CA MET A 38 -8.92 28.47 -15.93
C MET A 38 -8.86 28.11 -17.42
N LEU A 39 -8.69 26.82 -17.74
CA LEU A 39 -8.68 26.35 -19.12
C LEU A 39 -10.08 26.32 -19.76
N ASN A 40 -11.14 26.21 -18.94
CA ASN A 40 -12.54 26.20 -19.38
C ASN A 40 -13.34 27.34 -18.73
N PRO A 41 -13.10 28.61 -19.13
CA PRO A 41 -13.83 29.72 -18.56
C PRO A 41 -15.32 29.60 -18.89
N PRO A 42 -16.22 30.02 -17.98
CA PRO A 42 -17.65 30.03 -18.25
C PRO A 42 -17.98 31.00 -19.37
N LEU A 43 -18.72 30.52 -20.34
CA LEU A 43 -19.21 31.38 -21.43
C LEU A 43 -20.15 32.44 -20.85
N PRO A 44 -20.00 33.72 -21.27
CA PRO A 44 -20.97 34.76 -20.94
C PRO A 44 -22.35 34.36 -21.45
N ALA A 45 -23.37 34.54 -20.64
CA ALA A 45 -24.77 34.30 -21.02
C ALA A 45 -25.59 35.56 -20.83
N SER A 46 -26.46 35.85 -21.79
CA SER A 46 -27.40 36.95 -21.74
C SER A 46 -28.84 36.46 -21.87
N ASN A 47 -29.75 37.15 -21.23
CA ASN A 47 -31.15 36.78 -21.15
C ASN A 47 -32.01 37.85 -21.85
N ALA A 48 -32.95 37.43 -22.72
CA ALA A 48 -33.99 38.23 -23.26
C ALA A 48 -35.37 37.73 -22.80
N LEU A 49 -36.25 38.63 -22.45
CA LEU A 49 -37.59 38.33 -21.97
C LEU A 49 -38.61 38.67 -23.04
N VAL A 50 -39.47 37.72 -23.37
CA VAL A 50 -40.57 37.93 -24.31
C VAL A 50 -41.90 37.75 -23.58
N LEU A 51 -42.71 38.82 -23.59
CA LEU A 51 -44.04 38.81 -23.04
C LEU A 51 -45.01 38.30 -24.08
N LEU A 52 -45.79 37.32 -23.71
CA LEU A 52 -46.87 36.74 -24.53
C LEU A 52 -48.23 37.25 -24.05
N PRO A 53 -49.22 37.38 -24.94
CA PRO A 53 -50.56 37.74 -24.55
C PRO A 53 -51.21 36.67 -23.65
N PRO A 54 -52.18 37.04 -22.81
CA PRO A 54 -52.83 36.09 -21.88
C PRO A 54 -53.45 34.86 -22.55
N SER A 55 -53.82 34.94 -23.82
CA SER A 55 -54.32 33.81 -24.61
C SER A 55 -53.30 32.71 -24.83
N ALA A 56 -52.01 33.02 -24.78
CA ALA A 56 -50.90 32.04 -24.92
C ALA A 56 -50.61 31.25 -23.66
N ASN A 57 -51.20 31.64 -22.54
CA ASN A 57 -50.94 31.06 -21.20
C ASN A 57 -51.19 29.54 -21.12
N ARG A 58 -52.20 29.04 -21.83
CA ARG A 58 -52.50 27.58 -21.86
C ARG A 58 -51.45 26.74 -22.57
N TYR A 59 -50.59 27.33 -23.35
CA TYR A 59 -49.67 26.65 -24.27
C TYR A 59 -48.22 27.10 -24.05
N ILE A 60 -47.87 27.61 -22.87
CA ILE A 60 -46.53 28.15 -22.60
C ILE A 60 -45.43 27.14 -22.90
N GLY A 61 -45.66 25.84 -22.60
CA GLY A 61 -44.71 24.78 -22.95
C GLY A 61 -44.47 24.64 -24.44
N THR A 62 -45.53 24.81 -25.28
CA THR A 62 -45.42 24.82 -26.74
C THR A 62 -44.68 26.06 -27.20
N GLN A 63 -44.89 27.20 -26.57
CA GLN A 63 -44.20 28.45 -26.91
C GLN A 63 -42.69 28.36 -26.65
N VAL A 64 -42.29 27.71 -25.58
CA VAL A 64 -40.88 27.44 -25.29
C VAL A 64 -40.21 26.59 -26.37
N VAL A 65 -40.92 25.55 -26.85
CA VAL A 65 -40.42 24.69 -27.93
C VAL A 65 -40.35 25.49 -29.26
N ILE A 66 -41.32 26.32 -29.55
CA ILE A 66 -41.33 27.17 -30.75
C ILE A 66 -40.17 28.18 -30.69
N ALA A 67 -39.92 28.82 -29.56
CA ALA A 67 -38.85 29.79 -29.40
C ALA A 67 -37.44 29.18 -29.65
N ALA A 68 -37.26 27.88 -29.41
CA ALA A 68 -36.04 27.13 -29.70
C ALA A 68 -36.08 26.34 -31.03
N SER A 69 -37.12 26.54 -31.85
CA SER A 69 -37.29 25.78 -33.09
C SER A 69 -36.43 26.31 -34.24
N ASP A 70 -36.14 25.44 -35.22
CA ASP A 70 -35.31 25.76 -36.38
C ASP A 70 -35.81 26.99 -37.19
N PRO A 71 -37.12 27.18 -37.43
CA PRO A 71 -37.59 28.37 -38.15
C PRO A 71 -37.27 29.70 -37.44
N VAL A 72 -37.35 29.73 -36.11
CA VAL A 72 -37.02 30.89 -35.28
C VAL A 72 -35.51 31.12 -35.29
N LEU A 73 -34.72 30.05 -35.05
CA LEU A 73 -33.27 30.15 -35.05
C LEU A 73 -32.72 30.56 -36.44
N ALA A 74 -33.30 30.05 -37.53
CA ALA A 74 -32.92 30.44 -38.90
C ALA A 74 -33.17 31.92 -39.18
N GLY A 75 -34.28 32.47 -38.68
CA GLY A 75 -34.54 33.92 -38.77
C GLY A 75 -33.54 34.72 -37.94
N ALA A 76 -33.18 34.26 -36.77
CA ALA A 76 -32.22 34.93 -35.90
C ALA A 76 -30.79 34.98 -36.49
N ILE A 77 -30.37 33.99 -37.31
CA ILE A 77 -29.03 33.97 -37.96
C ILE A 77 -28.75 35.24 -38.73
N GLN A 78 -29.79 35.79 -39.38
CA GLN A 78 -29.64 36.99 -40.20
C GLN A 78 -29.45 38.29 -39.37
N LEU A 79 -29.81 38.24 -38.09
CA LEU A 79 -29.75 39.34 -37.15
C LEU A 79 -28.53 39.30 -36.23
N VAL A 80 -27.89 38.13 -36.11
CA VAL A 80 -26.75 37.94 -35.19
C VAL A 80 -25.45 38.44 -35.81
N THR A 81 -24.73 39.26 -35.05
CA THR A 81 -23.39 39.74 -35.41
C THR A 81 -22.39 39.38 -34.30
N PRO A 82 -21.30 38.70 -34.62
CA PRO A 82 -20.86 38.11 -35.87
C PRO A 82 -21.71 36.90 -36.32
N PRO A 83 -21.69 36.54 -37.62
CA PRO A 83 -22.51 35.46 -38.15
C PRO A 83 -22.16 34.11 -37.48
N VAL A 84 -23.20 33.37 -37.11
CA VAL A 84 -23.10 32.03 -36.44
C VAL A 84 -23.86 30.99 -37.27
N THR A 85 -23.50 29.72 -37.10
CA THR A 85 -24.20 28.62 -37.76
C THR A 85 -25.47 28.22 -36.97
N LEU A 86 -26.45 27.63 -37.66
CA LEU A 86 -27.67 27.13 -37.04
C LEU A 86 -27.34 26.12 -35.92
N GLN A 87 -26.36 25.26 -36.13
CA GLN A 87 -25.93 24.27 -35.15
C GLN A 87 -25.36 24.91 -33.87
N THR A 88 -24.58 25.97 -34.01
CA THR A 88 -24.06 26.74 -32.88
C THR A 88 -25.19 27.40 -32.10
N LEU A 89 -26.13 28.06 -32.81
CA LEU A 89 -27.29 28.67 -32.17
C LEU A 89 -28.13 27.66 -31.39
N ARG A 90 -28.34 26.46 -31.96
CA ARG A 90 -29.11 25.40 -31.31
C ARG A 90 -28.46 24.93 -29.99
N ASN A 91 -27.12 24.92 -29.92
CA ASN A 91 -26.40 24.54 -28.72
C ASN A 91 -26.31 25.66 -27.68
N ASP A 92 -26.24 26.91 -28.15
CA ASP A 92 -25.97 28.07 -27.31
C ASP A 92 -27.25 28.77 -26.82
N VAL A 93 -28.42 28.47 -27.43
CA VAL A 93 -29.71 29.09 -27.09
C VAL A 93 -30.58 28.10 -26.30
N LYS A 94 -31.14 28.59 -25.20
CA LYS A 94 -32.13 27.86 -24.38
C LYS A 94 -33.33 28.76 -24.14
N ALA A 95 -34.53 28.26 -24.40
CA ALA A 95 -35.77 28.90 -24.03
C ALA A 95 -36.36 28.21 -22.80
N THR A 96 -36.86 28.97 -21.85
CA THR A 96 -37.52 28.45 -20.63
C THR A 96 -38.72 29.34 -20.29
N ALA A 97 -39.76 28.76 -19.70
CA ALA A 97 -40.89 29.54 -19.18
C ALA A 97 -40.49 30.13 -17.81
N MET A 98 -40.52 31.44 -17.66
CA MET A 98 -40.30 32.11 -16.39
C MET A 98 -41.59 32.25 -15.59
N THR A 99 -42.66 32.60 -16.29
CA THR A 99 -44.03 32.68 -15.77
C THR A 99 -44.98 32.11 -16.80
N SER A 100 -46.29 32.12 -16.54
CA SER A 100 -47.31 31.64 -17.45
C SER A 100 -47.39 32.39 -18.79
N ASN A 101 -46.83 33.59 -18.85
CA ASN A 101 -46.88 34.46 -20.04
C ASN A 101 -45.53 35.10 -20.42
N ILE A 102 -44.43 34.67 -19.78
CA ILE A 102 -43.09 35.17 -20.08
C ILE A 102 -42.19 34.00 -20.47
N VAL A 103 -41.62 34.08 -21.66
CA VAL A 103 -40.57 33.20 -22.15
C VAL A 103 -39.22 33.88 -21.95
N LEU A 104 -38.32 33.19 -21.23
CA LEU A 104 -36.94 33.58 -21.04
C LEU A 104 -36.09 32.91 -22.12
N ILE A 105 -35.44 33.70 -22.95
CA ILE A 105 -34.47 33.22 -23.95
C ILE A 105 -33.09 33.55 -23.43
N THR A 106 -32.32 32.50 -23.14
CA THR A 106 -30.92 32.59 -22.70
C THR A 106 -30.02 32.21 -23.85
N ALA A 107 -29.09 33.08 -24.21
CA ALA A 107 -28.06 32.80 -25.21
C ALA A 107 -26.67 32.91 -24.58
N SER A 108 -25.82 31.94 -24.89
CA SER A 108 -24.40 31.93 -24.54
C SER A 108 -23.56 32.38 -25.73
N GLY A 109 -22.40 32.97 -25.48
CA GLY A 109 -21.49 33.39 -26.57
C GLY A 109 -20.05 33.50 -26.08
N ASN A 110 -19.10 33.56 -27.00
CA ASN A 110 -17.69 33.72 -26.67
C ASN A 110 -17.37 35.08 -26.03
N THR A 111 -18.20 36.08 -26.32
CA THR A 111 -18.11 37.41 -25.71
C THR A 111 -19.45 37.84 -25.15
N ALA A 112 -19.43 38.74 -24.18
CA ALA A 112 -20.64 39.32 -23.60
C ALA A 112 -21.50 40.04 -24.66
N ALA A 113 -20.87 40.72 -25.63
CA ALA A 113 -21.56 41.38 -26.73
C ALA A 113 -22.26 40.38 -27.66
N GLN A 114 -21.58 39.26 -27.97
CA GLN A 114 -22.16 38.20 -28.80
C GLN A 114 -23.33 37.51 -28.08
N ALA A 115 -23.20 37.19 -26.81
CA ALA A 115 -24.29 36.60 -26.02
C ALA A 115 -25.53 37.52 -26.03
N LYS A 116 -25.31 38.82 -25.83
CA LYS A 116 -26.36 39.83 -25.83
C LYS A 116 -27.03 39.97 -27.21
N SER A 117 -26.25 40.10 -28.28
CA SER A 117 -26.80 40.23 -29.67
C SER A 117 -27.55 38.95 -30.05
N THR A 118 -27.05 37.78 -29.70
CA THR A 118 -27.72 36.50 -29.98
C THR A 118 -29.04 36.37 -29.22
N ALA A 119 -29.07 36.68 -27.92
CA ALA A 119 -30.31 36.63 -27.14
C ALA A 119 -31.38 37.55 -27.70
N PHE A 120 -30.98 38.78 -28.06
CA PHE A 120 -31.89 39.77 -28.65
C PHE A 120 -32.39 39.33 -30.02
N ALA A 121 -31.49 38.90 -30.93
CA ALA A 121 -31.84 38.45 -32.27
C ALA A 121 -32.80 37.25 -32.27
N VAL A 122 -32.63 36.31 -31.33
CA VAL A 122 -33.54 35.16 -31.18
C VAL A 122 -34.89 35.62 -30.64
N ALA A 123 -34.92 36.56 -29.68
CA ALA A 123 -36.17 37.12 -29.16
C ALA A 123 -36.95 37.88 -30.24
N GLU A 124 -36.28 38.71 -31.05
CA GLU A 124 -36.86 39.43 -32.16
C GLU A 124 -37.39 38.48 -33.24
N SER A 125 -36.55 37.50 -33.65
CA SER A 125 -36.98 36.48 -34.62
C SER A 125 -38.19 35.67 -34.13
N TYR A 126 -38.24 35.41 -32.82
CA TYR A 126 -39.37 34.68 -32.21
C TYR A 126 -40.64 35.51 -32.25
N VAL A 127 -40.59 36.81 -31.93
CA VAL A 127 -41.73 37.75 -32.04
C VAL A 127 -42.20 37.85 -33.48
N ASP A 128 -41.29 38.05 -34.45
CA ASP A 128 -41.60 38.09 -35.88
C ASP A 128 -42.25 36.76 -36.36
N TYR A 129 -41.82 35.65 -35.88
CA TYR A 129 -42.40 34.32 -36.20
C TYR A 129 -43.86 34.26 -35.72
N LEU A 130 -44.15 34.73 -34.51
CA LEU A 130 -45.50 34.74 -33.93
C LEU A 130 -46.45 35.70 -34.64
N ASP A 131 -45.94 36.79 -35.16
CA ASP A 131 -46.76 37.81 -35.91
C ASP A 131 -47.06 37.39 -37.34
N ARG A 132 -46.38 36.41 -37.92
CA ARG A 132 -46.64 35.92 -39.27
C ARG A 132 -47.98 35.22 -39.38
N LYS A 133 -48.73 35.44 -40.44
CA LYS A 133 -50.04 34.82 -40.72
C LYS A 133 -50.03 33.29 -40.74
N ASN A 134 -48.89 32.68 -41.01
CA ASN A 134 -48.68 31.23 -41.12
C ASN A 134 -47.93 30.61 -39.89
N SER A 135 -47.91 31.25 -38.73
CA SER A 135 -47.35 30.68 -37.53
C SER A 135 -48.20 29.49 -37.07
N ALA A 136 -47.56 28.47 -36.52
CA ALA A 136 -48.24 27.22 -36.07
C ALA A 136 -49.32 27.49 -34.98
N VAL A 137 -49.33 28.66 -34.36
CA VAL A 137 -50.20 29.06 -33.23
C VAL A 137 -51.17 30.17 -33.55
N GLY A 138 -51.21 30.68 -34.82
CA GLY A 138 -51.98 31.84 -35.20
C GLY A 138 -51.27 33.18 -34.87
N LYS A 139 -51.90 34.32 -35.16
CA LYS A 139 -51.33 35.64 -34.84
C LYS A 139 -51.37 35.88 -33.34
N LEU A 140 -50.17 35.99 -32.72
CA LEU A 140 -50.01 36.36 -31.33
C LEU A 140 -49.16 37.65 -31.30
N HIS A 141 -49.68 38.72 -30.73
CA HIS A 141 -48.91 39.94 -30.48
C HIS A 141 -48.03 39.70 -29.24
N ALA A 142 -46.74 39.46 -29.49
CA ALA A 142 -45.73 39.31 -28.46
C ALA A 142 -44.82 40.54 -28.44
N GLU A 143 -44.29 40.88 -27.29
CA GLU A 143 -43.41 42.03 -27.14
C GLU A 143 -42.13 41.63 -26.41
N VAL A 144 -40.98 42.12 -26.88
CA VAL A 144 -39.70 41.95 -26.16
C VAL A 144 -39.68 42.95 -25.01
N LEU A 145 -39.74 42.42 -23.78
CA LEU A 145 -39.67 43.20 -22.54
C LEU A 145 -38.23 43.67 -22.28
N GLY A 146 -37.85 44.79 -22.88
CA GLY A 146 -36.53 45.39 -22.70
C GLY A 146 -35.42 44.70 -23.50
N GLY A 147 -34.35 45.44 -23.74
CA GLY A 147 -33.16 44.86 -24.36
C GLY A 147 -32.55 43.73 -23.50
N ALA A 148 -31.86 42.79 -24.16
CA ALA A 148 -31.19 41.71 -23.48
C ALA A 148 -30.35 42.22 -22.27
N THR A 149 -30.53 41.64 -21.14
CA THR A 149 -29.79 42.00 -19.90
C THR A 149 -28.27 41.90 -20.11
N GLN A 150 -27.53 42.69 -19.35
CA GLN A 150 -26.06 42.56 -19.39
C GLN A 150 -25.67 41.12 -19.18
N ALA A 151 -24.78 40.60 -20.04
CA ALA A 151 -24.31 39.24 -19.95
C ALA A 151 -23.67 39.02 -18.59
N THR A 152 -24.23 38.09 -17.82
CA THR A 152 -23.66 37.67 -16.54
C THR A 152 -22.75 36.50 -16.77
N THR A 153 -21.49 36.68 -16.49
CA THR A 153 -20.58 35.55 -16.26
C THR A 153 -20.92 35.01 -14.89
N GLY A 154 -21.28 33.74 -14.80
CA GLY A 154 -21.50 33.07 -13.49
C GLY A 154 -20.31 33.35 -12.59
N SER A 155 -20.53 33.58 -11.29
CA SER A 155 -19.49 34.07 -10.39
C SER A 155 -18.30 33.11 -10.39
N LEU A 156 -17.20 33.55 -10.97
CA LEU A 156 -15.94 32.79 -11.12
C LEU A 156 -15.44 32.27 -9.75
N ARG A 157 -15.72 33.04 -8.69
CA ARG A 157 -15.38 32.69 -7.31
C ARG A 157 -16.10 31.43 -6.82
N ILE A 158 -17.41 31.29 -7.05
CA ILE A 158 -18.19 30.12 -6.63
C ILE A 158 -17.73 28.90 -7.40
N ARG A 159 -17.46 29.03 -8.68
CA ARG A 159 -16.99 27.93 -9.52
C ARG A 159 -15.60 27.47 -9.12
N LEU A 160 -14.67 28.39 -8.83
CA LEU A 160 -13.34 28.07 -8.29
C LEU A 160 -13.42 27.35 -6.93
N LEU A 161 -14.33 27.76 -6.06
CA LEU A 161 -14.54 27.08 -4.76
C LEU A 161 -15.08 25.66 -4.96
N ILE A 162 -16.03 25.46 -5.84
CA ILE A 162 -16.63 24.13 -6.11
C ILE A 162 -15.61 23.21 -6.77
N THR A 163 -14.97 23.63 -7.86
CA THR A 163 -14.01 22.78 -8.59
C THR A 163 -12.73 22.57 -7.80
N GLY A 164 -12.24 23.56 -7.08
CA GLY A 164 -11.13 23.44 -6.17
C GLY A 164 -11.45 22.50 -5.02
N GLY A 165 -12.64 22.61 -4.41
CA GLY A 165 -13.11 21.71 -3.35
C GLY A 165 -13.23 20.25 -3.81
N ILE A 166 -13.82 20.02 -5.00
CA ILE A 166 -13.88 18.67 -5.59
C ILE A 166 -12.47 18.13 -5.86
N GLY A 167 -11.57 18.97 -6.39
CA GLY A 167 -10.18 18.59 -6.62
C GLY A 167 -9.45 18.16 -5.35
N VAL A 168 -9.62 18.92 -4.25
CA VAL A 168 -9.05 18.57 -2.94
C VAL A 168 -9.60 17.22 -2.43
N LEU A 169 -10.91 17.01 -2.51
CA LEU A 169 -11.55 15.78 -2.04
C LEU A 169 -11.06 14.56 -2.83
N LEU A 170 -11.02 14.64 -4.16
CA LEU A 170 -10.51 13.56 -5.00
C LEU A 170 -9.02 13.30 -4.76
N GLY A 171 -8.22 14.36 -4.65
CA GLY A 171 -6.80 14.26 -4.34
C GLY A 171 -6.55 13.62 -2.97
N ALA A 172 -7.30 14.00 -1.94
CA ALA A 172 -7.22 13.42 -0.60
C ALA A 172 -7.66 11.93 -0.59
N LEU A 173 -8.69 11.57 -1.36
CA LEU A 173 -9.14 10.18 -1.49
C LEU A 173 -8.05 9.31 -2.13
N ILE A 174 -7.51 9.72 -3.27
CA ILE A 174 -6.42 9.01 -3.96
C ILE A 174 -5.19 8.91 -3.05
N GLY A 175 -4.81 10.01 -2.38
CA GLY A 175 -3.70 10.03 -1.43
C GLY A 175 -3.89 9.09 -0.26
N SER A 176 -5.11 8.95 0.25
CA SER A 176 -5.45 8.02 1.32
C SER A 176 -5.33 6.56 0.86
N ILE A 177 -5.78 6.23 -0.35
CA ILE A 177 -5.63 4.90 -0.94
C ILE A 177 -4.15 4.54 -1.11
N VAL A 178 -3.35 5.46 -1.65
CA VAL A 178 -1.90 5.27 -1.80
C VAL A 178 -1.19 5.13 -0.45
N ALA A 179 -1.58 5.94 0.55
CA ALA A 179 -1.04 5.85 1.91
C ALA A 179 -1.33 4.50 2.56
N VAL A 180 -2.56 3.98 2.43
CA VAL A 180 -2.96 2.66 2.93
C VAL A 180 -2.22 1.54 2.21
N ALA A 181 -2.15 1.60 0.88
CA ALA A 181 -1.41 0.61 0.09
C ALA A 181 0.08 0.57 0.49
N ARG A 182 0.70 1.74 0.64
CA ARG A 182 2.11 1.85 1.05
C ARG A 182 2.33 1.49 2.51
N GLY A 183 1.34 1.73 3.37
CA GLY A 183 1.35 1.33 4.79
C GLY A 183 1.28 -0.18 4.98
N ARG A 184 0.50 -0.89 4.17
CA ARG A 184 0.42 -2.36 4.19
C ARG A 184 1.73 -3.03 3.80
N THR A 185 2.43 -2.51 2.80
CA THR A 185 3.70 -3.08 2.31
C THR A 185 4.87 -2.87 3.27
N ARG A 186 4.76 -1.94 4.21
CA ARG A 186 5.81 -1.59 5.19
C ARG A 186 5.44 -1.93 6.63
N ARG A 187 4.37 -2.70 6.85
CA ARG A 187 4.00 -3.12 8.20
C ARG A 187 5.06 -4.06 8.73
N LEU A 188 5.67 -3.69 9.85
CA LEU A 188 6.58 -4.54 10.59
C LEU A 188 5.78 -5.64 11.29
N LEU A 189 6.21 -6.87 11.12
CA LEU A 189 5.53 -8.04 11.66
C LEU A 189 5.84 -8.19 13.14
N ARG A 190 4.83 -8.40 13.95
CA ARG A 190 4.97 -8.60 15.40
C ARG A 190 4.41 -9.94 15.84
N ASP A 191 3.36 -10.40 15.19
CA ASP A 191 2.64 -11.61 15.55
C ASP A 191 3.33 -12.84 14.96
N ARG A 192 3.40 -13.91 15.74
CA ARG A 192 4.01 -15.19 15.33
C ARG A 192 3.35 -15.77 14.08
N ASP A 193 2.01 -15.67 13.97
CA ASP A 193 1.27 -16.20 12.81
C ASP A 193 1.59 -15.39 11.54
N GLU A 194 1.75 -14.06 11.64
CA GLU A 194 2.15 -13.22 10.50
C GLU A 194 3.59 -13.56 10.04
N ILE A 195 4.52 -13.77 10.99
CA ILE A 195 5.91 -14.15 10.70
C ILE A 195 5.97 -15.55 10.07
N ALA A 196 5.21 -16.50 10.61
CA ALA A 196 5.12 -17.85 10.05
C ALA A 196 4.56 -17.84 8.63
N ALA A 197 3.47 -17.09 8.39
CA ALA A 197 2.86 -16.97 7.07
C ALA A 197 3.80 -16.30 6.06
N ALA A 198 4.54 -15.25 6.46
CA ALA A 198 5.46 -14.53 5.59
C ALA A 198 6.72 -15.34 5.25
N SER A 199 7.23 -16.12 6.18
CA SER A 199 8.43 -16.97 6.00
C SER A 199 8.13 -18.33 5.37
N GLY A 200 6.86 -18.78 5.41
CA GLY A 200 6.47 -20.13 5.00
C GLY A 200 7.00 -21.24 5.94
N ALA A 201 7.46 -20.88 7.14
CA ALA A 201 7.99 -21.82 8.12
C ALA A 201 7.36 -21.58 9.51
N ALA A 202 7.12 -22.67 10.27
CA ALA A 202 6.53 -22.55 11.60
C ALA A 202 7.48 -21.90 12.58
N VAL A 203 6.95 -21.14 13.54
CA VAL A 203 7.69 -20.61 14.66
C VAL A 203 7.96 -21.73 15.66
N LEU A 204 9.23 -22.02 15.91
CA LEU A 204 9.67 -23.08 16.82
C LEU A 204 9.69 -22.63 18.28
N ALA A 205 10.15 -21.39 18.48
CA ALA A 205 10.22 -20.76 19.80
C ALA A 205 10.24 -19.25 19.68
N SER A 206 9.90 -18.59 20.80
CA SER A 206 10.07 -17.14 20.99
C SER A 206 10.90 -16.94 22.24
N ILE A 207 12.01 -16.22 22.13
CA ILE A 207 13.03 -16.13 23.16
C ILE A 207 13.42 -14.66 23.34
N PRO A 208 13.31 -14.09 24.55
CA PRO A 208 13.95 -12.81 24.83
C PRO A 208 15.46 -12.97 24.72
N VAL A 209 16.10 -12.07 23.98
CA VAL A 209 17.53 -12.16 23.72
C VAL A 209 18.32 -11.14 24.53
N ARG A 210 19.56 -11.48 24.88
CA ARG A 210 20.51 -10.50 25.40
C ARG A 210 21.06 -9.70 24.24
N HIS A 211 21.08 -8.39 24.37
CA HIS A 211 21.62 -7.48 23.37
C HIS A 211 23.06 -7.09 23.72
N PRO A 212 24.08 -7.80 23.25
CA PRO A 212 25.46 -7.45 23.53
C PRO A 212 25.83 -6.15 22.79
N SER A 213 26.55 -5.27 23.47
CA SER A 213 27.08 -4.03 22.90
C SER A 213 28.59 -4.10 22.76
N GLY A 214 29.08 -3.91 21.52
CA GLY A 214 30.52 -3.99 21.21
C GLY A 214 31.13 -5.38 21.39
N ALA A 215 32.43 -5.53 21.11
CA ALA A 215 33.13 -6.81 21.18
C ALA A 215 33.13 -7.41 22.60
N GLY A 216 33.41 -6.62 23.63
CA GLY A 216 33.41 -7.11 25.01
C GLY A 216 32.04 -7.62 25.50
N GLY A 217 30.93 -7.09 25.00
CA GLY A 217 29.59 -7.61 25.29
C GLY A 217 29.37 -8.99 24.66
N TRP A 218 29.88 -9.20 23.46
CA TRP A 218 29.84 -10.51 22.80
C TRP A 218 30.72 -11.54 23.48
N THR A 219 31.96 -11.19 23.87
CA THR A 219 32.86 -12.07 24.62
C THR A 219 32.18 -12.55 25.90
N ARG A 220 31.64 -11.63 26.69
CA ARG A 220 30.93 -11.98 27.93
C ARG A 220 29.72 -12.88 27.67
N LEU A 221 28.96 -12.63 26.57
CA LEU A 221 27.84 -13.50 26.21
C LEU A 221 28.32 -14.92 25.88
N LEU A 222 29.41 -15.06 25.16
CA LEU A 222 29.95 -16.37 24.78
C LEU A 222 30.55 -17.16 25.97
N GLU A 223 31.17 -16.46 26.91
CA GLU A 223 31.82 -17.07 28.08
C GLU A 223 30.86 -17.36 29.24
N GLU A 224 29.95 -16.42 29.52
CA GLU A 224 29.13 -16.42 30.74
C GLU A 224 27.64 -16.63 30.46
N TYR A 225 27.26 -17.15 29.28
CA TYR A 225 25.85 -17.30 28.96
C TYR A 225 25.16 -18.31 29.86
N ASP A 226 24.29 -17.83 30.72
CA ASP A 226 23.42 -18.61 31.58
C ASP A 226 21.96 -18.27 31.31
N PRO A 227 21.23 -19.05 30.50
CA PRO A 227 19.80 -18.85 30.30
C PRO A 227 19.03 -19.29 31.55
N GLY A 228 18.10 -18.44 32.00
CA GLY A 228 17.13 -18.90 33.03
C GLY A 228 16.31 -20.09 32.52
N VAL A 229 15.70 -20.84 33.44
CA VAL A 229 15.00 -22.11 33.14
C VAL A 229 14.04 -22.04 31.96
N VAL A 230 13.27 -20.97 31.83
CA VAL A 230 12.32 -20.80 30.72
C VAL A 230 13.02 -20.65 29.38
N HIS A 231 14.12 -19.88 29.34
CA HIS A 231 14.91 -19.69 28.11
C HIS A 231 15.65 -20.95 27.73
N ALA A 232 16.24 -21.68 28.71
CA ALA A 232 16.88 -22.98 28.51
C ALA A 232 15.92 -23.99 27.89
N THR A 233 14.68 -24.05 28.40
CA THR A 233 13.65 -24.94 27.84
C THR A 233 13.30 -24.54 26.39
N SER A 234 13.24 -23.27 26.09
CA SER A 234 12.93 -22.78 24.73
C SER A 234 14.07 -23.06 23.75
N LEU A 235 15.32 -22.82 24.15
CA LEU A 235 16.52 -23.16 23.37
C LEU A 235 16.63 -24.68 23.16
N GLY A 236 16.37 -25.47 24.19
CA GLY A 236 16.33 -26.93 24.12
C GLY A 236 15.28 -27.44 23.13
N LYS A 237 14.08 -26.82 23.11
CA LYS A 237 13.05 -27.15 22.12
C LYS A 237 13.50 -26.83 20.69
N VAL A 238 14.21 -25.73 20.48
CA VAL A 238 14.77 -25.40 19.17
C VAL A 238 15.77 -26.47 18.73
N LEU A 239 16.76 -26.78 19.55
CA LEU A 239 17.76 -27.81 19.26
C LEU A 239 17.12 -29.18 18.99
N HIS A 240 16.14 -29.57 19.78
CA HIS A 240 15.41 -30.82 19.60
C HIS A 240 14.65 -30.85 18.24
N ARG A 241 13.96 -29.76 17.92
CA ARG A 241 13.17 -29.64 16.67
C ARG A 241 14.02 -29.61 15.42
N VAL A 242 15.22 -29.06 15.47
CA VAL A 242 16.15 -29.05 14.32
C VAL A 242 16.90 -30.38 14.16
N GLY A 243 16.67 -31.38 15.02
CA GLY A 243 17.16 -32.74 14.84
C GLY A 243 18.30 -33.16 15.76
N LEU A 244 18.69 -32.30 16.72
CA LEU A 244 19.75 -32.64 17.69
C LEU A 244 19.40 -33.90 18.54
N ALA A 245 18.10 -34.13 18.78
CA ALA A 245 17.66 -35.32 19.51
C ALA A 245 18.02 -36.63 18.81
N ARG A 246 18.10 -36.67 17.49
CA ARG A 246 18.54 -37.85 16.72
C ARG A 246 20.02 -38.12 16.90
N MET A 247 20.82 -37.07 17.12
CA MET A 247 22.25 -37.24 17.43
C MET A 247 22.47 -37.83 18.84
N LEU A 248 21.70 -37.36 19.83
CA LEU A 248 21.84 -37.78 21.23
C LEU A 248 21.30 -39.19 21.48
N SER A 249 20.45 -39.74 20.62
CA SER A 249 19.84 -41.05 20.75
C SER A 249 20.73 -42.21 20.27
N GLY A 250 22.00 -41.97 19.91
CA GLY A 250 22.97 -43.00 19.59
C GLY A 250 22.73 -43.83 18.31
N ALA A 251 21.76 -43.44 17.51
CA ALA A 251 21.43 -44.07 16.22
C ALA A 251 22.26 -43.54 15.05
N ALA A 252 23.22 -42.66 15.32
CA ALA A 252 24.07 -42.05 14.29
C ALA A 252 25.47 -42.72 14.37
N ASP A 253 25.94 -43.20 13.23
CA ASP A 253 27.33 -43.57 13.01
C ASP A 253 28.25 -42.48 13.57
N ASP A 254 29.41 -42.90 14.13
CA ASP A 254 30.44 -42.08 14.79
C ASP A 254 30.93 -40.86 14.00
N HIS A 255 30.41 -40.67 12.79
CA HIS A 255 30.77 -39.61 11.82
C HIS A 255 29.66 -38.59 11.57
N PHE A 256 28.50 -38.64 12.24
CA PHE A 256 27.37 -37.74 11.95
C PHE A 256 27.59 -36.38 12.61
N ARG A 257 28.04 -35.41 11.82
CA ARG A 257 28.21 -34.02 12.23
C ARG A 257 26.99 -33.22 11.76
N TYR A 258 26.37 -32.48 12.67
CA TYR A 258 25.22 -31.69 12.37
C TYR A 258 25.60 -30.21 12.17
N SER A 259 25.19 -29.61 11.05
CA SER A 259 25.43 -28.20 10.79
C SER A 259 24.11 -27.43 10.70
N LEU A 260 24.00 -26.39 11.52
CA LEU A 260 22.85 -25.55 11.64
C LEU A 260 23.19 -24.11 11.24
N GLN A 261 22.57 -23.61 10.19
CA GLN A 261 22.68 -22.20 9.84
C GLN A 261 21.63 -21.37 10.59
N VAL A 262 22.05 -20.35 11.30
CA VAL A 262 21.17 -19.35 11.90
C VAL A 262 21.27 -18.08 11.07
N MET A 263 20.20 -17.79 10.33
CA MET A 263 20.11 -16.68 9.40
C MET A 263 19.31 -15.53 10.01
N SER A 264 19.86 -14.31 10.00
CA SER A 264 19.19 -13.10 10.44
C SER A 264 19.25 -11.99 9.37
N LEU A 265 18.39 -10.99 9.50
CA LEU A 265 18.46 -9.81 8.66
C LEU A 265 19.53 -8.85 9.17
N ALA A 266 20.23 -8.16 8.28
CA ALA A 266 21.26 -7.17 8.61
C ALA A 266 20.74 -5.99 9.45
N SER A 267 19.45 -5.70 9.36
CA SER A 267 18.77 -4.68 10.16
C SER A 267 18.32 -5.16 11.55
N ASP A 268 18.56 -6.43 11.87
CA ASP A 268 18.01 -7.09 13.06
C ASP A 268 19.13 -7.56 13.99
N ALA A 269 19.63 -6.64 14.82
CA ALA A 269 20.68 -6.92 15.79
C ALA A 269 20.23 -7.88 16.91
N GLY A 270 18.94 -7.88 17.26
CA GLY A 270 18.38 -8.81 18.26
C GLY A 270 18.42 -10.25 17.75
N ALA A 271 17.94 -10.47 16.53
CA ALA A 271 17.95 -11.79 15.91
C ALA A 271 19.36 -12.35 15.70
N LEU A 272 20.36 -11.49 15.45
CA LEU A 272 21.75 -11.91 15.35
C LEU A 272 22.24 -12.60 16.62
N ALA A 273 21.77 -12.17 17.79
CA ALA A 273 22.22 -12.74 19.07
C ALA A 273 21.70 -14.17 19.34
N LEU A 274 20.67 -14.61 18.62
CA LEU A 274 20.12 -15.96 18.80
C LEU A 274 21.11 -17.07 18.44
N GLY A 275 21.87 -16.92 17.37
CA GLY A 275 22.87 -17.91 16.98
C GLY A 275 23.97 -18.11 18.02
N PRO A 276 24.68 -17.07 18.47
CA PRO A 276 25.66 -17.15 19.55
C PRO A 276 25.08 -17.67 20.86
N GLN A 277 23.87 -17.27 21.26
CA GLN A 277 23.22 -17.80 22.47
C GLN A 277 22.90 -19.29 22.35
N LEU A 278 22.46 -19.74 21.16
CA LEU A 278 22.21 -21.15 20.91
C LEU A 278 23.49 -21.98 20.95
N ALA A 279 24.60 -21.43 20.42
CA ALA A 279 25.91 -22.07 20.45
C ALA A 279 26.45 -22.21 21.89
N ALA A 280 26.44 -21.13 22.67
CA ALA A 280 26.85 -21.12 24.05
C ALA A 280 25.98 -22.06 24.90
N TYR A 281 24.67 -22.11 24.68
CA TYR A 281 23.77 -23.02 25.36
C TYR A 281 24.06 -24.48 25.01
N ALA A 282 24.27 -24.82 23.74
CA ALA A 282 24.61 -26.19 23.35
C ALA A 282 25.93 -26.65 23.99
N ALA A 283 26.95 -25.80 24.02
CA ALA A 283 28.22 -26.06 24.66
C ALA A 283 28.07 -26.25 26.18
N SER A 284 27.21 -25.45 26.84
CA SER A 284 26.92 -25.60 28.28
C SER A 284 26.23 -26.93 28.65
N LEU A 285 25.57 -27.57 27.66
CA LEU A 285 25.05 -28.95 27.82
C LEU A 285 26.11 -30.04 27.64
N GLY A 286 27.36 -29.69 27.44
CA GLY A 286 28.46 -30.63 27.18
C GLY A 286 28.57 -31.09 25.73
N ILE A 287 27.85 -30.46 24.79
CA ILE A 287 27.90 -30.81 23.37
C ILE A 287 29.09 -30.09 22.73
N PRO A 288 30.08 -30.82 22.14
CA PRO A 288 31.16 -30.17 21.37
C PRO A 288 30.59 -29.35 20.21
N THR A 289 30.63 -28.05 20.37
CA THR A 289 29.96 -27.10 19.46
C THR A 289 30.99 -26.17 18.82
N ALA A 290 30.89 -25.99 17.51
CA ALA A 290 31.63 -24.96 16.78
C ALA A 290 30.70 -23.85 16.35
N MET A 291 31.02 -22.61 16.66
CA MET A 291 30.35 -21.43 16.10
C MET A 291 31.21 -20.83 15.00
N VAL A 292 30.64 -20.73 13.82
CA VAL A 292 31.33 -20.29 12.61
C VAL A 292 30.70 -19.01 12.10
N ILE A 293 31.51 -17.99 11.93
CA ILE A 293 31.10 -16.75 11.23
C ILE A 293 31.74 -16.79 9.85
N GLY A 294 30.96 -17.17 8.85
CA GLY A 294 31.42 -17.23 7.46
C GLY A 294 31.47 -15.84 6.77
N PRO A 295 31.77 -15.82 5.48
CA PRO A 295 31.60 -14.65 4.63
C PRO A 295 30.17 -14.13 4.73
N GLN A 296 30.04 -12.81 4.96
CA GLN A 296 28.74 -12.18 5.21
C GLN A 296 28.38 -11.23 4.08
N GLN A 297 27.13 -11.22 3.68
CA GLN A 297 26.63 -10.22 2.76
C GLN A 297 26.76 -8.78 3.31
N GLU A 298 26.59 -8.63 4.63
CA GLU A 298 26.64 -7.35 5.33
C GLU A 298 27.67 -7.45 6.49
N ALA A 299 28.95 -7.30 6.18
CA ALA A 299 30.04 -7.44 7.15
C ALA A 299 29.90 -6.51 8.37
N LYS A 300 29.32 -5.32 8.19
CA LYS A 300 29.11 -4.35 9.28
C LYS A 300 28.18 -4.88 10.37
N ALA A 301 27.20 -5.70 10.04
CA ALA A 301 26.25 -6.24 11.01
C ALA A 301 26.91 -7.23 11.98
N THR A 302 27.94 -7.92 11.54
CA THR A 302 28.70 -8.89 12.35
C THR A 302 30.05 -8.40 12.86
N ALA A 303 30.42 -7.16 12.57
CA ALA A 303 31.78 -6.65 12.86
C ALA A 303 32.18 -6.78 14.34
N SER A 304 31.31 -6.41 15.27
CA SER A 304 31.59 -6.52 16.72
C SER A 304 31.62 -7.96 17.21
N LEU A 305 30.80 -8.85 16.64
CA LEU A 305 30.82 -10.27 16.93
C LEU A 305 32.10 -10.93 16.38
N ARG A 306 32.51 -10.57 15.15
CA ARG A 306 33.78 -11.04 14.57
C ARG A 306 34.96 -10.65 15.42
N ALA A 307 35.05 -9.36 15.79
CA ALA A 307 36.12 -8.86 16.66
C ALA A 307 36.17 -9.61 18.02
N ALA A 308 35.02 -9.92 18.58
CA ALA A 308 34.97 -10.75 19.81
C ALA A 308 35.50 -12.16 19.59
N CYS A 309 35.17 -12.79 18.47
CA CYS A 309 35.66 -14.16 18.17
C CYS A 309 37.14 -14.19 17.80
N GLU A 310 37.68 -13.14 17.16
CA GLU A 310 39.11 -13.03 16.83
C GLU A 310 39.99 -12.76 18.05
N THR A 311 39.45 -12.11 19.07
CA THR A 311 40.16 -11.79 20.32
C THR A 311 39.96 -12.82 21.41
N ALA A 312 39.00 -13.74 21.26
CA ALA A 312 38.76 -14.80 22.21
C ALA A 312 39.87 -15.85 22.16
N PRO A 313 40.26 -16.45 23.30
CA PRO A 313 41.21 -17.56 23.31
C PRO A 313 40.63 -18.78 22.56
N ASP A 314 41.50 -19.60 21.95
CA ASP A 314 41.14 -20.80 21.18
C ASP A 314 40.21 -21.75 21.93
N ALA A 315 40.28 -21.76 23.24
CA ALA A 315 39.37 -22.48 24.12
C ALA A 315 38.80 -21.53 25.16
N LEU A 316 37.45 -21.33 25.12
CA LEU A 316 36.75 -20.57 26.13
C LEU A 316 36.79 -21.33 27.48
N SER A 317 36.94 -20.60 28.58
CA SER A 317 36.97 -21.16 29.92
C SER A 317 35.57 -21.34 30.52
N GLY A 318 35.44 -22.17 31.51
CA GLY A 318 34.21 -22.35 32.27
C GLY A 318 33.12 -23.13 31.55
N ARG A 319 31.87 -22.63 31.58
CA ARG A 319 30.69 -23.32 31.00
C ARG A 319 30.74 -23.48 29.48
N SER A 320 31.55 -22.67 28.80
CA SER A 320 31.71 -22.70 27.36
C SER A 320 32.95 -23.42 26.86
N SER A 321 33.57 -24.27 27.72
CA SER A 321 34.78 -25.03 27.36
C SER A 321 34.62 -25.94 26.14
N ASN A 322 33.38 -26.31 25.79
CA ASN A 322 33.03 -27.10 24.60
C ASN A 322 32.66 -26.23 23.38
N LEU A 323 32.86 -24.91 23.44
CA LEU A 323 32.57 -23.98 22.34
C LEU A 323 33.86 -23.58 21.65
N HIS A 324 33.98 -23.91 20.37
CA HIS A 324 35.05 -23.48 19.50
C HIS A 324 34.55 -22.34 18.58
N LEU A 325 35.29 -21.25 18.49
CA LEU A 325 34.97 -20.10 17.68
C LEU A 325 35.83 -20.12 16.41
N SER A 326 35.23 -19.87 15.27
CA SER A 326 35.92 -19.78 13.99
C SER A 326 35.39 -18.63 13.17
N VAL A 327 36.28 -17.78 12.65
CA VAL A 327 35.96 -16.71 11.71
C VAL A 327 36.59 -17.06 10.37
N LEU A 328 35.78 -17.26 9.35
CA LEU A 328 36.24 -17.62 8.02
C LEU A 328 36.36 -16.37 7.15
N GLN A 329 37.37 -16.36 6.28
CA GLN A 329 37.52 -15.42 5.18
C GLN A 329 37.00 -15.99 3.86
N ASP A 330 36.87 -15.14 2.84
CA ASP A 330 36.43 -15.59 1.52
C ASP A 330 37.45 -16.60 0.93
N GLY A 331 36.98 -17.79 0.61
CA GLY A 331 37.80 -18.85 0.06
C GLY A 331 38.32 -19.88 1.08
N ASP A 332 38.11 -19.66 2.37
CA ASP A 332 38.49 -20.63 3.40
C ASP A 332 37.61 -21.88 3.34
N ASP A 333 38.26 -23.05 3.34
CA ASP A 333 37.59 -24.36 3.43
C ASP A 333 37.44 -24.75 4.89
N TYR A 334 36.24 -24.57 5.45
CA TYR A 334 35.99 -24.90 6.85
C TYR A 334 35.88 -26.40 7.07
N ARG A 335 36.78 -26.93 7.87
CA ARG A 335 36.71 -28.33 8.36
C ARG A 335 36.45 -28.34 9.85
N PRO A 336 35.27 -28.80 10.30
CA PRO A 336 34.97 -28.87 11.73
C PRO A 336 35.85 -29.97 12.38
N HIS A 337 36.85 -29.56 13.16
CA HIS A 337 37.68 -30.47 13.93
C HIS A 337 36.97 -30.75 15.26
N GLY A 338 36.53 -31.99 15.47
CA GLY A 338 36.02 -32.48 16.79
C GLY A 338 34.62 -31.97 17.18
N ALA A 339 33.99 -31.05 16.49
CA ALA A 339 32.65 -30.57 16.81
C ALA A 339 31.57 -31.52 16.32
N LEU A 340 30.61 -31.83 17.20
CA LEU A 340 29.39 -32.58 16.86
C LEU A 340 28.31 -31.65 16.26
N LEU A 341 28.23 -30.42 16.77
CA LEU A 341 27.31 -29.40 16.30
C LEU A 341 28.09 -28.20 15.75
N THR A 342 27.81 -27.81 14.52
CA THR A 342 28.35 -26.59 13.93
C THR A 342 27.23 -25.59 13.74
N ILE A 343 27.32 -24.40 14.36
CA ILE A 343 26.36 -23.32 14.20
C ILE A 343 26.98 -22.22 13.32
N VAL A 344 26.43 -22.07 12.13
CA VAL A 344 26.91 -21.09 11.15
C VAL A 344 26.05 -19.82 11.29
N ILE A 345 26.68 -18.72 11.65
CA ILE A 345 26.03 -17.41 11.73
C ILE A 345 26.01 -16.77 10.34
N CYS A 346 24.83 -16.39 9.92
CA CYS A 346 24.62 -15.81 8.60
C CYS A 346 23.74 -14.54 8.68
N VAL A 347 24.18 -13.48 8.06
CA VAL A 347 23.42 -12.23 7.96
C VAL A 347 23.16 -11.89 6.51
N VAL A 348 21.89 -11.63 6.20
CA VAL A 348 21.44 -11.31 4.83
C VAL A 348 20.79 -9.94 4.73
N ASN A 349 20.92 -9.33 3.56
CA ASN A 349 20.21 -8.10 3.25
C ASN A 349 18.74 -8.42 2.92
N GLY A 350 17.79 -7.89 3.69
CA GLY A 350 16.36 -8.15 3.50
C GLY A 350 15.78 -7.64 2.17
N ARG A 351 16.49 -6.74 1.46
CA ARG A 351 16.06 -6.25 0.15
C ARG A 351 16.56 -7.10 -1.01
N ALA A 352 17.80 -7.61 -0.90
CA ALA A 352 18.45 -8.42 -1.94
C ALA A 352 19.25 -9.54 -1.29
N PRO A 353 18.59 -10.58 -0.71
CA PRO A 353 19.30 -11.65 0.00
C PRO A 353 20.08 -12.52 -0.99
N ARG A 354 21.39 -12.72 -0.70
CA ARG A 354 22.28 -13.66 -1.40
C ARG A 354 22.43 -14.89 -0.53
N VAL A 355 21.84 -16.00 -0.96
CA VAL A 355 21.81 -17.26 -0.21
C VAL A 355 22.65 -18.35 -0.89
N ALA A 356 22.86 -18.21 -2.20
CA ALA A 356 23.57 -19.22 -2.99
C ALA A 356 25.06 -19.39 -2.57
N ASP A 357 25.69 -18.28 -2.18
CA ASP A 357 27.13 -18.25 -1.87
C ASP A 357 27.44 -18.67 -0.41
N MET A 358 26.42 -19.13 0.33
CA MET A 358 26.58 -19.52 1.73
C MET A 358 27.02 -20.96 1.90
N MET A 359 27.72 -21.20 3.01
CA MET A 359 28.16 -22.54 3.41
C MET A 359 27.01 -23.56 3.40
N PRO A 360 27.19 -24.76 2.83
CA PRO A 360 26.18 -25.82 2.90
C PRO A 360 25.98 -26.27 4.35
N THR A 361 24.73 -26.38 4.79
CA THR A 361 24.35 -26.79 6.14
C THR A 361 23.20 -27.79 6.11
N THR A 362 23.09 -28.62 7.14
CA THR A 362 22.05 -29.64 7.26
C THR A 362 20.66 -29.00 7.43
N ALA A 363 20.57 -27.91 8.19
CA ALA A 363 19.34 -27.19 8.40
C ALA A 363 19.57 -25.67 8.46
N THR A 364 18.53 -24.90 8.11
CA THR A 364 18.53 -23.43 8.21
C THR A 364 17.43 -22.99 9.14
N LEU A 365 17.78 -22.22 10.18
CA LEU A 365 16.86 -21.48 11.02
C LEU A 365 16.81 -20.02 10.59
N LEU A 366 15.62 -19.44 10.54
CA LEU A 366 15.44 -18.03 10.37
C LEU A 366 15.22 -17.37 11.73
N ALA A 367 16.11 -16.46 12.11
CA ALA A 367 16.00 -15.65 13.31
C ALA A 367 15.41 -14.28 12.97
N VAL A 368 14.38 -13.83 13.70
CA VAL A 368 13.67 -12.58 13.44
C VAL A 368 13.23 -11.96 14.75
N SER A 369 13.48 -10.67 14.96
CA SER A 369 12.92 -9.93 16.09
C SER A 369 11.52 -9.40 15.78
N ALA A 370 10.62 -9.46 16.77
CA ALA A 370 9.29 -8.90 16.63
C ALA A 370 9.35 -7.39 16.33
N GLY A 371 8.63 -6.94 15.30
CA GLY A 371 8.57 -5.53 14.93
C GLY A 371 9.78 -4.98 14.15
N VAL A 372 10.69 -5.82 13.66
CA VAL A 372 11.87 -5.38 12.89
C VAL A 372 11.75 -5.70 11.40
N ALA A 373 11.23 -6.88 11.04
CA ALA A 373 11.09 -7.32 9.66
C ALA A 373 9.73 -6.99 9.07
N THR A 374 9.69 -6.77 7.74
CA THR A 374 8.44 -6.70 6.98
C THR A 374 8.11 -8.05 6.35
N GLY A 375 6.81 -8.30 6.07
CA GLY A 375 6.39 -9.53 5.38
C GLY A 375 7.07 -9.74 4.04
N GLU A 376 7.29 -8.65 3.30
CA GLU A 376 7.97 -8.70 2.00
C GLU A 376 9.46 -9.12 2.13
N GLN A 377 10.15 -8.65 3.18
CA GLN A 377 11.53 -9.04 3.43
C GLN A 377 11.63 -10.53 3.76
N LEU A 378 10.78 -11.03 4.66
CA LEU A 378 10.78 -12.45 5.03
C LEU A 378 10.39 -13.37 3.87
N ALA A 379 9.35 -13.01 3.11
CA ALA A 379 8.95 -13.76 1.92
C ALA A 379 10.08 -13.82 0.87
N ARG A 380 10.81 -12.71 0.69
CA ARG A 380 11.94 -12.66 -0.24
C ARG A 380 13.11 -13.53 0.21
N VAL A 381 13.44 -13.53 1.51
CA VAL A 381 14.45 -14.43 2.09
C VAL A 381 14.03 -15.88 1.91
N ALA A 382 12.78 -16.23 2.24
CA ALA A 382 12.25 -17.58 2.07
C ALA A 382 12.30 -18.05 0.61
N ALA A 383 11.90 -17.20 -0.34
CA ALA A 383 11.96 -17.50 -1.76
C ALA A 383 13.40 -17.73 -2.25
N ARG A 384 14.37 -16.94 -1.76
CA ARG A 384 15.79 -17.12 -2.10
C ARG A 384 16.39 -18.38 -1.48
N CYS A 385 16.01 -18.73 -0.25
CA CYS A 385 16.38 -20.00 0.35
C CYS A 385 15.85 -21.17 -0.48
N ALA A 386 14.58 -21.15 -0.86
CA ALA A 386 13.97 -22.16 -1.71
C ALA A 386 14.65 -22.29 -3.07
N ALA A 387 14.96 -21.17 -3.73
CA ALA A 387 15.67 -21.14 -5.01
C ALA A 387 17.10 -21.70 -4.92
N ALA A 388 17.76 -21.57 -3.75
CA ALA A 388 19.07 -22.17 -3.46
C ALA A 388 18.98 -23.62 -2.98
N GLY A 389 17.81 -24.26 -3.04
CA GLY A 389 17.59 -25.62 -2.55
C GLY A 389 17.64 -25.76 -1.01
N ARG A 390 17.61 -24.65 -0.26
CA ARG A 390 17.71 -24.64 1.21
C ARG A 390 16.33 -24.56 1.83
N ARG A 391 16.03 -25.50 2.70
CA ARG A 391 14.76 -25.52 3.40
C ARG A 391 14.90 -24.81 4.76
N ILE A 392 14.05 -23.84 5.02
CA ILE A 392 13.94 -23.23 6.34
C ILE A 392 13.24 -24.24 7.25
N ALA A 393 13.96 -24.77 8.24
CA ALA A 393 13.46 -25.76 9.19
C ALA A 393 12.47 -25.15 10.20
N GLY A 394 12.59 -23.86 10.45
CA GLY A 394 11.70 -23.10 11.30
C GLY A 394 12.18 -21.68 11.55
N VAL A 395 11.35 -20.92 12.24
CA VAL A 395 11.63 -19.55 12.67
C VAL A 395 11.79 -19.49 14.17
N VAL A 396 12.77 -18.72 14.64
CA VAL A 396 12.91 -18.39 16.06
C VAL A 396 12.74 -16.89 16.21
N ILE A 397 11.81 -16.47 17.06
CA ILE A 397 11.54 -15.06 17.29
C ILE A 397 12.37 -14.57 18.48
N ALA A 398 13.20 -13.56 18.22
CA ALA A 398 13.87 -12.78 19.23
C ALA A 398 12.94 -11.68 19.76
N ASP A 399 12.96 -11.45 21.07
CA ASP A 399 12.16 -10.41 21.73
C ASP A 399 10.70 -10.40 21.28
N PRO A 400 9.93 -11.46 21.63
CA PRO A 400 8.53 -11.56 21.25
C PRO A 400 7.72 -10.37 21.79
N ASP A 401 6.73 -9.92 21.03
CA ASP A 401 5.78 -8.93 21.52
C ASP A 401 4.96 -9.54 22.67
N SER A 402 4.92 -8.86 23.80
CA SER A 402 4.19 -9.34 25.00
C SER A 402 2.67 -9.40 24.79
N SER A 403 2.15 -8.69 23.80
CA SER A 403 0.72 -8.69 23.43
C SER A 403 0.36 -9.80 22.44
N ASP A 404 1.33 -10.51 21.88
CA ASP A 404 1.11 -11.55 20.89
C ASP A 404 0.60 -12.85 21.54
N GLN A 405 -0.65 -13.22 21.21
CA GLN A 405 -1.31 -14.47 21.63
C GLN A 405 -1.37 -15.53 20.53
N SER A 406 -0.75 -15.27 19.38
CA SER A 406 -0.78 -16.17 18.23
C SER A 406 0.11 -17.40 18.44
N THR A 407 -0.14 -18.47 17.67
CA THR A 407 0.53 -19.77 17.87
C THR A 407 1.79 -19.96 17.06
N GLY A 408 1.99 -19.16 16.00
CA GLY A 408 3.11 -19.29 15.06
C GLY A 408 3.03 -20.55 14.17
N ARG A 409 1.86 -21.17 14.07
CA ARG A 409 1.65 -22.34 13.21
C ARG A 409 1.36 -21.89 11.78
N LEU A 410 1.83 -22.65 10.81
CA LEU A 410 1.42 -22.44 9.43
C LEU A 410 -0.07 -22.73 9.28
N PRO A 411 -0.84 -21.88 8.58
CA PRO A 411 -2.21 -22.20 8.24
C PRO A 411 -2.24 -23.50 7.45
N GLN A 412 -3.03 -24.47 7.92
CA GLN A 412 -3.23 -25.70 7.17
C GLN A 412 -3.87 -25.33 5.83
N ARG A 413 -3.21 -25.64 4.72
CA ARG A 413 -3.85 -25.58 3.43
C ARG A 413 -5.06 -26.54 3.48
N PRO A 414 -6.29 -26.09 3.17
CA PRO A 414 -7.40 -27.01 3.02
C PRO A 414 -6.96 -28.08 2.01
N GLY A 415 -6.91 -29.34 2.48
CA GLY A 415 -6.62 -30.46 1.60
C GLY A 415 -7.61 -30.45 0.43
N PRO A 416 -7.24 -31.00 -0.74
CA PRO A 416 -8.19 -31.12 -1.84
C PRO A 416 -9.41 -31.84 -1.30
N ALA A 417 -10.57 -31.16 -1.40
CA ALA A 417 -11.84 -31.70 -0.94
C ALA A 417 -11.98 -33.12 -1.49
N SER A 418 -12.02 -34.13 -0.62
CA SER A 418 -12.27 -35.50 -1.00
C SER A 418 -13.58 -35.48 -1.80
N ARG A 419 -13.50 -35.76 -3.11
CA ARG A 419 -14.69 -35.95 -3.93
C ARG A 419 -15.50 -37.07 -3.27
N VAL A 420 -16.59 -36.67 -2.66
CA VAL A 420 -17.61 -37.61 -2.24
C VAL A 420 -18.05 -38.33 -3.52
N GLN A 421 -17.65 -39.60 -3.67
CA GLN A 421 -18.15 -40.46 -4.72
C GLN A 421 -19.66 -40.60 -4.49
N PRO A 422 -20.49 -40.33 -5.50
CA PRO A 422 -21.93 -40.62 -5.37
C PRO A 422 -22.09 -42.11 -5.23
N THR A 423 -22.67 -42.55 -4.11
CA THR A 423 -23.09 -43.91 -3.87
C THR A 423 -24.10 -44.30 -4.96
N ARG A 424 -23.74 -45.24 -5.83
CA ARG A 424 -24.69 -45.89 -6.73
C ARG A 424 -25.68 -46.68 -5.86
N VAL A 425 -26.91 -46.22 -5.86
CA VAL A 425 -28.05 -47.01 -5.41
C VAL A 425 -28.39 -47.98 -6.52
N THR A 426 -28.22 -49.25 -6.26
CA THR A 426 -28.78 -50.40 -7.04
C THR A 426 -30.21 -50.62 -6.63
#